data_2561ba98cd715c5d01da35964df4f2c6
#
_entry.id   2561ba98cd715c5d01da35964df4f2c6
#
_cell.length_a   1.000
_cell.length_b   1.000
_cell.length_c   1.000
_cell.angle_alpha   90.00
_cell.angle_beta   90.00
_cell.angle_gamma   90.00
#
_symmetry.space_group_name_H-M   'P 1'
#
loop_
_entity.id
_entity.type
_entity.pdbx_description
1 polymer ?
#
loop_
_entity_poly.entity_id
_entity_poly.type
_entity_poly.pdbx_seq_one_letter_code
_entity_poly.pdbx_strand_id
1 'polypeptide(L)'
;MLDREIGEAARIARKAGEILMDVYATDFRVAYKAEADPVTEADTRANAYIVDELEKAFPGDGIVAEETEDRSDALKGGRCWYVDPLDGTKEFVARNGEFSVMLGLALDGVATAGVVYRPDNDQLYCGVVGDGAYLEQRGVRSSLGVSTVANPGDLKLVVSRSHRNRAVGNLVSQLGISQETTCGSVGLKAGLIAEQKADLYVHIADRSSMWDACGPEAVLKAAGGRFTDLAGNPYRYIGTDMRNRNGILACNAAAYDEVLPVAREAARAAGLID
;
A
#
# COMPACT_ATOMS: atom_id res chain seq x y z
N MET A 1 -7.32 -16.59 -11.99
CA MET A 1 -8.56 -17.18 -11.42
C MET A 1 -9.32 -16.26 -10.44
N LEU A 2 -8.82 -15.07 -10.12
CA LEU A 2 -9.52 -14.01 -9.37
C LEU A 2 -9.95 -12.85 -10.28
N ASP A 3 -10.30 -13.14 -11.53
CA ASP A 3 -10.65 -12.12 -12.53
C ASP A 3 -11.88 -11.30 -12.13
N ARG A 4 -12.86 -11.96 -11.48
CA ARG A 4 -14.05 -11.27 -10.96
C ARG A 4 -13.68 -10.34 -9.82
N GLU A 5 -12.88 -10.80 -8.87
CA GLU A 5 -12.44 -10.02 -7.71
C GLU A 5 -11.65 -8.78 -8.15
N ILE A 6 -10.68 -8.95 -9.04
CA ILE A 6 -9.90 -7.83 -9.58
C ILE A 6 -10.78 -6.89 -10.42
N GLY A 7 -11.66 -7.42 -11.24
CA GLY A 7 -12.55 -6.60 -12.06
C GLY A 7 -13.48 -5.72 -11.23
N GLU A 8 -14.11 -6.29 -10.20
CA GLU A 8 -14.99 -5.55 -9.30
C GLU A 8 -14.20 -4.57 -8.42
N ALA A 9 -13.06 -5.00 -7.84
CA ALA A 9 -12.21 -4.11 -7.05
C ALA A 9 -11.70 -2.92 -7.87
N ALA A 10 -11.32 -3.14 -9.13
CA ALA A 10 -10.91 -2.07 -10.05
C ALA A 10 -12.06 -1.09 -10.34
N ARG A 11 -13.28 -1.60 -10.60
CA ARG A 11 -14.48 -0.77 -10.79
C ARG A 11 -14.78 0.06 -9.54
N ILE A 12 -14.75 -0.56 -8.38
CA ILE A 12 -15.03 0.08 -7.09
C ILE A 12 -13.97 1.14 -6.79
N ALA A 13 -12.67 0.83 -6.97
CA ALA A 13 -11.59 1.78 -6.73
C ALA A 13 -11.66 3.00 -7.64
N ARG A 14 -12.01 2.85 -8.93
CA ARG A 14 -12.21 3.96 -9.85
C ARG A 14 -13.36 4.87 -9.40
N LYS A 15 -14.50 4.29 -9.01
CA LYS A 15 -15.65 5.08 -8.55
C LYS A 15 -15.38 5.78 -7.21
N ALA A 16 -14.67 5.11 -6.29
CA ALA A 16 -14.19 5.75 -5.07
C ALA A 16 -13.24 6.92 -5.38
N GLY A 17 -12.33 6.74 -6.35
CA GLY A 17 -11.45 7.80 -6.83
C GLY A 17 -12.20 9.00 -7.42
N GLU A 18 -13.31 8.79 -8.15
CA GLU A 18 -14.19 9.89 -8.59
C GLU A 18 -14.76 10.66 -7.38
N ILE A 19 -15.21 9.95 -6.33
CA ILE A 19 -15.70 10.56 -5.09
C ILE A 19 -14.59 11.40 -4.42
N LEU A 20 -13.36 10.88 -4.37
CA LEU A 20 -12.21 11.63 -3.86
C LEU A 20 -11.96 12.90 -4.68
N MET A 21 -11.96 12.80 -6.02
CA MET A 21 -11.70 13.94 -6.90
C MET A 21 -12.80 14.99 -6.86
N ASP A 22 -14.06 14.59 -6.65
CA ASP A 22 -15.17 15.53 -6.43
C ASP A 22 -14.91 16.41 -5.20
N VAL A 23 -14.46 15.81 -4.08
CA VAL A 23 -14.09 16.55 -2.87
C VAL A 23 -12.81 17.36 -3.09
N TYR A 24 -11.81 16.75 -3.75
CA TYR A 24 -10.52 17.39 -4.05
C TYR A 24 -10.67 18.69 -4.83
N ALA A 25 -11.69 18.83 -5.66
CA ALA A 25 -11.98 20.04 -6.42
C ALA A 25 -12.61 21.19 -5.58
N THR A 26 -12.99 20.92 -4.31
CA THR A 26 -13.66 21.90 -3.44
C THR A 26 -12.75 22.44 -2.33
N ASP A 27 -13.22 23.44 -1.57
CA ASP A 27 -12.61 23.87 -0.31
C ASP A 27 -13.13 22.98 0.83
N PHE A 28 -12.61 21.76 0.94
CA PHE A 28 -13.02 20.79 1.94
C PHE A 28 -12.45 21.11 3.33
N ARG A 29 -13.14 20.64 4.36
CA ARG A 29 -12.68 20.74 5.76
C ARG A 29 -11.80 19.55 6.11
N VAL A 30 -10.76 19.81 6.91
CA VAL A 30 -9.89 18.79 7.48
C VAL A 30 -10.24 18.62 8.96
N ALA A 31 -10.57 17.40 9.37
CA ALA A 31 -10.65 17.00 10.77
C ALA A 31 -9.39 16.17 11.13
N TYR A 32 -9.24 15.81 12.39
CA TYR A 32 -8.10 15.01 12.85
C TYR A 32 -8.59 13.91 13.78
N LYS A 33 -8.24 12.64 13.47
CA LYS A 33 -8.48 11.47 14.32
C LYS A 33 -7.57 11.48 15.56
N ALA A 34 -6.31 11.95 15.37
CA ALA A 34 -5.29 12.12 16.40
C ALA A 34 -4.35 13.26 16.00
N GLU A 35 -3.36 13.59 16.84
CA GLU A 35 -2.36 14.60 16.50
C GLU A 35 -1.64 14.23 15.19
N ALA A 36 -1.71 15.13 14.20
CA ALA A 36 -1.14 14.95 12.86
C ALA A 36 -1.70 13.78 12.02
N ASP A 37 -2.92 13.30 12.33
CA ASP A 37 -3.65 12.27 11.58
C ASP A 37 -4.92 12.87 10.95
N PRO A 38 -4.83 13.50 9.76
CA PRO A 38 -5.95 14.16 9.12
C PRO A 38 -6.95 13.15 8.54
N VAL A 39 -8.23 13.53 8.59
CA VAL A 39 -9.34 12.87 7.89
C VAL A 39 -10.21 13.92 7.25
N THR A 40 -10.75 13.62 6.09
CA THR A 40 -11.66 14.53 5.37
C THR A 40 -12.99 13.83 5.06
N GLU A 41 -13.97 14.58 4.56
CA GLU A 41 -15.21 13.97 4.06
C GLU A 41 -14.97 13.04 2.84
N ALA A 42 -13.83 13.19 2.15
CA ALA A 42 -13.44 12.31 1.05
C ALA A 42 -13.21 10.88 1.56
N ASP A 43 -12.44 10.73 2.67
CA ASP A 43 -12.15 9.44 3.30
C ASP A 43 -13.46 8.72 3.68
N THR A 44 -14.34 9.39 4.41
CA THR A 44 -15.57 8.79 4.91
C THR A 44 -16.58 8.45 3.80
N ARG A 45 -16.71 9.31 2.77
CA ARG A 45 -17.60 9.06 1.62
C ARG A 45 -17.08 7.93 0.75
N ALA A 46 -15.78 7.89 0.47
CA ALA A 46 -15.17 6.81 -0.29
C ALA A 46 -15.26 5.48 0.47
N ASN A 47 -14.99 5.49 1.78
CA ASN A 47 -15.13 4.30 2.63
C ASN A 47 -16.55 3.72 2.58
N ALA A 48 -17.56 4.54 2.81
CA ALA A 48 -18.95 4.10 2.79
C ALA A 48 -19.34 3.46 1.44
N TYR A 49 -18.92 4.07 0.34
CA TYR A 49 -19.15 3.54 -1.01
C TYR A 49 -18.44 2.20 -1.23
N ILE A 50 -17.15 2.10 -0.86
CA ILE A 50 -16.35 0.88 -1.09
C ILE A 50 -16.92 -0.29 -0.30
N VAL A 51 -17.24 -0.07 0.99
CA VAL A 51 -17.80 -1.12 1.86
C VAL A 51 -19.12 -1.62 1.31
N ASP A 52 -20.07 -0.73 1.00
CA ASP A 52 -21.39 -1.07 0.44
C ASP A 52 -21.28 -1.89 -0.87
N GLU A 53 -20.39 -1.49 -1.77
CA GLU A 53 -20.19 -2.20 -3.05
C GLU A 53 -19.47 -3.54 -2.89
N LEU A 54 -18.53 -3.67 -1.96
CA LEU A 54 -17.90 -4.95 -1.66
C LEU A 54 -18.88 -5.93 -1.02
N GLU A 55 -19.72 -5.48 -0.08
CA GLU A 55 -20.79 -6.31 0.52
C GLU A 55 -21.78 -6.84 -0.53
N LYS A 56 -22.15 -6.01 -1.50
CA LYS A 56 -23.02 -6.43 -2.62
C LYS A 56 -22.33 -7.40 -3.57
N ALA A 57 -21.07 -7.15 -3.91
CA ALA A 57 -20.34 -7.96 -4.87
C ALA A 57 -19.89 -9.30 -4.27
N PHE A 58 -19.51 -9.32 -2.99
CA PHE A 58 -18.94 -10.47 -2.30
C PHE A 58 -19.63 -10.71 -0.93
N PRO A 59 -20.93 -11.04 -0.93
CA PRO A 59 -21.66 -11.29 0.30
C PRO A 59 -21.06 -12.51 1.02
N GLY A 60 -20.56 -12.29 2.23
CA GLY A 60 -19.89 -13.32 3.04
C GLY A 60 -18.38 -13.20 3.12
N ASP A 61 -17.73 -12.35 2.32
CA ASP A 61 -16.34 -11.96 2.56
C ASP A 61 -16.29 -10.99 3.75
N GLY A 62 -15.23 -11.05 4.55
CA GLY A 62 -14.96 -10.05 5.57
C GLY A 62 -14.48 -8.74 4.94
N ILE A 63 -14.72 -7.62 5.62
CA ILE A 63 -14.23 -6.32 5.20
C ILE A 63 -13.63 -5.60 6.41
N VAL A 64 -12.35 -5.25 6.30
CA VAL A 64 -11.62 -4.40 7.24
C VAL A 64 -11.28 -3.12 6.52
N ALA A 65 -11.92 -2.01 6.91
CA ALA A 65 -11.67 -0.72 6.29
C ALA A 65 -11.19 0.29 7.34
N GLU A 66 -10.33 1.22 6.92
CA GLU A 66 -9.71 2.20 7.83
C GLU A 66 -10.75 3.00 8.61
N GLU A 67 -11.77 3.50 7.93
CA GLU A 67 -12.79 4.38 8.51
C GLU A 67 -13.98 3.60 9.13
N THR A 68 -13.86 2.29 9.31
CA THR A 68 -14.89 1.44 9.93
C THR A 68 -14.43 0.97 11.31
N GLU A 69 -15.20 1.30 12.37
CA GLU A 69 -14.85 0.97 13.76
C GLU A 69 -15.07 -0.51 14.09
N ASP A 70 -16.23 -1.09 13.71
CA ASP A 70 -16.56 -2.49 14.00
C ASP A 70 -16.01 -3.42 12.92
N ARG A 71 -15.08 -4.28 13.34
CA ARG A 71 -14.39 -5.26 12.50
C ARG A 71 -14.55 -6.70 13.05
N SER A 72 -15.44 -6.89 14.02
CA SER A 72 -15.53 -8.13 14.79
C SER A 72 -15.88 -9.37 13.95
N ASP A 73 -16.61 -9.19 12.87
CA ASP A 73 -17.06 -10.27 11.98
C ASP A 73 -16.18 -10.47 10.73
N ALA A 74 -15.31 -9.50 10.44
CA ALA A 74 -14.55 -9.47 9.19
C ALA A 74 -13.58 -10.66 9.00
N LEU A 75 -13.12 -11.29 10.08
CA LEU A 75 -12.04 -12.28 10.03
C LEU A 75 -12.53 -13.74 10.13
N LYS A 76 -13.84 -13.98 10.10
CA LYS A 76 -14.44 -15.31 10.34
C LYS A 76 -14.40 -16.26 9.13
N GLY A 77 -14.21 -15.76 7.91
CA GLY A 77 -14.53 -16.50 6.69
C GLY A 77 -13.35 -16.95 5.82
N GLY A 78 -12.10 -16.77 6.24
CA GLY A 78 -10.92 -17.11 5.40
C GLY A 78 -10.72 -16.17 4.20
N ARG A 79 -11.70 -15.35 3.83
CA ARG A 79 -11.65 -14.31 2.78
C ARG A 79 -11.92 -12.97 3.42
N CYS A 80 -11.00 -12.01 3.27
CA CYS A 80 -11.15 -10.68 3.87
C CYS A 80 -10.56 -9.60 2.96
N TRP A 81 -11.34 -8.57 2.71
CA TRP A 81 -10.91 -7.35 2.03
C TRP A 81 -10.32 -6.37 3.05
N TYR A 82 -9.15 -5.82 2.73
CA TYR A 82 -8.51 -4.74 3.47
C TYR A 82 -8.57 -3.48 2.61
N VAL A 83 -9.18 -2.42 3.15
CA VAL A 83 -9.54 -1.22 2.41
C VAL A 83 -8.91 0.00 3.06
N ASP A 84 -8.12 0.73 2.30
CA ASP A 84 -7.78 2.12 2.59
C ASP A 84 -8.45 3.00 1.52
N PRO A 85 -9.46 3.79 1.91
CA PRO A 85 -10.20 4.62 0.97
C PRO A 85 -9.38 5.81 0.44
N LEU A 86 -8.37 6.26 1.20
CA LEU A 86 -7.52 7.41 0.88
C LEU A 86 -6.14 7.31 1.54
N ASP A 87 -5.29 6.40 1.06
CA ASP A 87 -3.88 6.35 1.47
C ASP A 87 -3.14 7.62 1.00
N GLY A 88 -2.63 8.39 1.96
CA GLY A 88 -1.99 9.67 1.70
C GLY A 88 -2.92 10.86 1.92
N THR A 89 -3.73 10.86 2.98
CA THR A 89 -4.61 11.99 3.33
C THR A 89 -3.83 13.31 3.50
N LYS A 90 -2.58 13.27 3.98
CA LYS A 90 -1.71 14.46 4.05
C LYS A 90 -1.40 15.02 2.67
N GLU A 91 -1.12 14.16 1.71
CA GLU A 91 -0.85 14.49 0.32
C GLU A 91 -2.10 14.99 -0.40
N PHE A 92 -3.26 14.43 -0.06
CA PHE A 92 -4.56 14.92 -0.51
C PHE A 92 -4.81 16.34 0.00
N VAL A 93 -4.62 16.59 1.30
CA VAL A 93 -4.74 17.93 1.90
C VAL A 93 -3.72 18.91 1.30
N ALA A 94 -2.49 18.46 1.03
CA ALA A 94 -1.44 19.28 0.40
C ALA A 94 -1.64 19.48 -1.11
N ARG A 95 -2.64 18.85 -1.71
CA ARG A 95 -2.99 18.96 -3.15
C ARG A 95 -1.85 18.64 -4.11
N ASN A 96 -1.04 17.61 -3.79
CA ASN A 96 0.09 17.19 -4.62
C ASN A 96 -0.17 15.94 -5.49
N GLY A 97 -1.38 15.35 -5.41
CA GLY A 97 -1.80 14.20 -6.21
C GLY A 97 -1.15 12.86 -5.86
N GLU A 98 -0.41 12.76 -4.75
CA GLU A 98 0.29 11.53 -4.35
C GLU A 98 -0.52 10.71 -3.34
N PHE A 99 -1.77 10.44 -3.66
CA PHE A 99 -2.70 9.63 -2.86
C PHE A 99 -3.37 8.54 -3.71
N SER A 100 -3.88 7.51 -3.06
CA SER A 100 -4.53 6.40 -3.75
C SER A 100 -5.66 5.76 -2.96
N VAL A 101 -6.58 5.09 -3.67
CA VAL A 101 -7.52 4.10 -3.12
C VAL A 101 -6.85 2.75 -3.15
N MET A 102 -6.88 2.00 -2.05
CA MET A 102 -6.27 0.68 -1.97
C MET A 102 -7.27 -0.38 -1.52
N LEU A 103 -7.36 -1.47 -2.27
CA LEU A 103 -8.14 -2.65 -1.93
C LEU A 103 -7.24 -3.89 -2.02
N GLY A 104 -7.16 -4.65 -0.94
CA GLY A 104 -6.43 -5.91 -0.89
C GLY A 104 -7.33 -7.06 -0.47
N LEU A 105 -7.29 -8.18 -1.17
CA LEU A 105 -7.95 -9.42 -0.78
C LEU A 105 -6.93 -10.37 -0.16
N ALA A 106 -7.16 -10.72 1.09
CA ALA A 106 -6.44 -11.79 1.76
C ALA A 106 -7.27 -13.08 1.75
N LEU A 107 -6.64 -14.19 1.37
CA LEU A 107 -7.19 -15.54 1.48
C LEU A 107 -6.40 -16.30 2.55
N ASP A 108 -7.10 -16.83 3.55
CA ASP A 108 -6.51 -17.54 4.70
C ASP A 108 -5.36 -16.75 5.35
N GLY A 109 -5.54 -15.44 5.43
CA GLY A 109 -4.58 -14.51 6.02
C GLY A 109 -3.34 -14.21 5.18
N VAL A 110 -3.40 -14.47 3.87
CA VAL A 110 -2.31 -14.17 2.90
C VAL A 110 -2.82 -13.20 1.84
N ALA A 111 -2.14 -12.07 1.64
CA ALA A 111 -2.45 -11.15 0.56
C ALA A 111 -2.32 -11.87 -0.79
N THR A 112 -3.43 -11.94 -1.53
CA THR A 112 -3.53 -12.74 -2.75
C THR A 112 -3.87 -11.91 -3.98
N ALA A 113 -4.72 -10.89 -3.84
CA ALA A 113 -5.06 -9.97 -4.92
C ALA A 113 -5.09 -8.53 -4.40
N GLY A 114 -4.74 -7.57 -5.25
CA GLY A 114 -4.68 -6.17 -4.85
C GLY A 114 -4.94 -5.20 -5.99
N VAL A 115 -5.53 -4.07 -5.62
CA VAL A 115 -5.76 -2.92 -6.47
C VAL A 115 -5.27 -1.68 -5.75
N VAL A 116 -4.51 -0.85 -6.47
CA VAL A 116 -4.10 0.49 -6.05
C VAL A 116 -4.47 1.46 -7.16
N TYR A 117 -5.30 2.44 -6.86
CA TYR A 117 -5.76 3.40 -7.85
C TYR A 117 -5.39 4.83 -7.47
N ARG A 118 -4.61 5.48 -8.31
CA ARG A 118 -4.28 6.92 -8.22
C ARG A 118 -5.23 7.71 -9.12
N PRO A 119 -6.22 8.43 -8.57
CA PRO A 119 -7.24 9.10 -9.37
C PRO A 119 -6.74 10.36 -10.08
N ASP A 120 -5.74 11.06 -9.52
CA ASP A 120 -5.19 12.31 -10.08
C ASP A 120 -4.70 12.18 -11.53
N ASN A 121 -4.19 11.01 -11.91
CA ASN A 121 -3.67 10.75 -13.26
C ASN A 121 -4.16 9.45 -13.90
N ASP A 122 -5.25 8.86 -13.35
CA ASP A 122 -5.88 7.62 -13.82
C ASP A 122 -4.88 6.45 -13.94
N GLN A 123 -4.12 6.20 -12.88
CA GLN A 123 -3.22 5.05 -12.78
C GLN A 123 -3.84 3.96 -11.88
N LEU A 124 -4.11 2.80 -12.46
CA LEU A 124 -4.65 1.64 -11.77
C LEU A 124 -3.66 0.48 -11.82
N TYR A 125 -3.09 0.14 -10.67
CA TYR A 125 -2.25 -1.03 -10.49
C TYR A 125 -3.12 -2.20 -10.02
N CYS A 126 -3.04 -3.33 -10.70
CA CYS A 126 -3.72 -4.56 -10.33
C CYS A 126 -2.72 -5.70 -10.28
N GLY A 127 -2.88 -6.59 -9.29
CA GLY A 127 -2.04 -7.77 -9.16
C GLY A 127 -2.77 -8.94 -8.53
N VAL A 128 -2.51 -10.15 -9.06
CA VAL A 128 -2.90 -11.42 -8.47
C VAL A 128 -1.65 -12.26 -8.30
N VAL A 129 -1.34 -12.62 -7.07
CA VAL A 129 -0.13 -13.39 -6.76
C VAL A 129 -0.18 -14.74 -7.47
N GLY A 130 0.83 -15.00 -8.31
CA GLY A 130 0.91 -16.18 -9.16
C GLY A 130 0.36 -16.01 -10.58
N ASP A 131 -0.47 -14.98 -10.85
CA ASP A 131 -1.03 -14.71 -12.18
C ASP A 131 -0.39 -13.47 -12.85
N GLY A 132 0.32 -12.62 -12.08
CA GLY A 132 1.01 -11.43 -12.56
C GLY A 132 0.32 -10.12 -12.18
N ALA A 133 0.93 -9.01 -12.59
CA ALA A 133 0.45 -7.66 -12.34
C ALA A 133 0.43 -6.79 -13.60
N TYR A 134 -0.43 -5.78 -13.62
CA TYR A 134 -0.50 -4.80 -14.70
C TYR A 134 -0.81 -3.38 -14.17
N LEU A 135 -0.35 -2.40 -14.92
CA LEU A 135 -0.80 -1.01 -14.83
C LEU A 135 -1.81 -0.75 -15.96
N GLU A 136 -2.96 -0.20 -15.61
CA GLU A 136 -3.87 0.39 -16.58
C GLU A 136 -3.90 1.90 -16.40
N GLN A 137 -3.58 2.64 -17.45
CA GLN A 137 -3.63 4.09 -17.46
C GLN A 137 -4.32 4.58 -18.73
N ARG A 138 -5.38 5.38 -18.56
CA ARG A 138 -6.19 5.92 -19.67
C ARG A 138 -6.65 4.84 -20.66
N GLY A 139 -7.06 3.68 -20.11
CA GLY A 139 -7.55 2.54 -20.90
C GLY A 139 -6.45 1.69 -21.55
N VAL A 140 -5.17 2.01 -21.38
CA VAL A 140 -4.04 1.21 -21.89
C VAL A 140 -3.45 0.37 -20.77
N ARG A 141 -3.38 -0.96 -20.98
CA ARG A 141 -2.75 -1.90 -20.06
C ARG A 141 -1.32 -2.22 -20.45
N SER A 142 -0.43 -2.24 -19.45
CA SER A 142 0.95 -2.72 -19.58
C SER A 142 1.28 -3.68 -18.44
N SER A 143 2.01 -4.75 -18.76
CA SER A 143 2.47 -5.69 -17.73
C SER A 143 3.48 -5.02 -16.81
N LEU A 144 3.40 -5.37 -15.52
CA LEU A 144 4.34 -4.92 -14.50
C LEU A 144 5.34 -6.02 -14.16
N GLY A 145 6.54 -5.61 -13.75
CA GLY A 145 7.57 -6.50 -13.27
C GLY A 145 8.70 -5.70 -12.63
N VAL A 146 9.20 -6.16 -11.48
CA VAL A 146 10.28 -5.48 -10.77
C VAL A 146 11.61 -5.52 -11.52
N SER A 147 12.53 -4.63 -11.18
CA SER A 147 13.88 -4.61 -11.75
C SER A 147 14.72 -5.79 -11.27
N THR A 148 15.84 -6.03 -11.94
CA THR A 148 16.83 -7.05 -11.57
C THR A 148 18.11 -6.44 -10.96
N VAL A 149 18.07 -5.17 -10.54
CA VAL A 149 19.19 -4.51 -9.87
C VAL A 149 19.43 -5.19 -8.53
N ALA A 150 20.63 -5.78 -8.36
CA ALA A 150 21.01 -6.55 -7.18
C ALA A 150 21.97 -5.80 -6.24
N ASN A 151 22.85 -4.96 -6.80
CA ASN A 151 23.82 -4.21 -5.99
C ASN A 151 23.11 -3.08 -5.21
N PRO A 152 23.20 -3.08 -3.86
CA PRO A 152 22.51 -2.08 -3.03
C PRO A 152 22.81 -0.62 -3.39
N GLY A 153 24.06 -0.30 -3.76
CA GLY A 153 24.46 1.07 -4.13
C GLY A 153 23.83 1.61 -5.40
N ASP A 154 23.32 0.73 -6.27
CA ASP A 154 22.67 1.08 -7.55
C ASP A 154 21.15 1.18 -7.43
N LEU A 155 20.60 0.84 -6.26
CA LEU A 155 19.14 0.87 -6.03
C LEU A 155 18.61 2.31 -6.04
N LYS A 156 17.42 2.44 -6.61
CA LYS A 156 16.59 3.65 -6.52
C LYS A 156 15.65 3.50 -5.33
N LEU A 157 15.88 4.30 -4.29
CA LEU A 157 15.02 4.31 -3.11
C LEU A 157 13.86 5.28 -3.31
N VAL A 158 12.63 4.83 -3.04
CA VAL A 158 11.49 5.71 -2.83
C VAL A 158 11.20 5.83 -1.33
N VAL A 159 11.09 7.07 -0.83
CA VAL A 159 10.80 7.35 0.58
C VAL A 159 9.46 8.03 0.75
N SER A 160 8.86 7.88 1.94
CA SER A 160 7.65 8.63 2.29
C SER A 160 7.94 10.13 2.32
N ARG A 161 7.09 10.93 1.68
CA ARG A 161 7.19 12.38 1.70
C ARG A 161 6.98 12.93 3.11
N SER A 162 6.00 12.41 3.83
CA SER A 162 5.55 12.93 5.12
C SER A 162 6.13 12.19 6.34
N HIS A 163 6.78 11.02 6.15
CA HIS A 163 7.21 10.15 7.26
C HIS A 163 8.67 9.68 7.17
N ARG A 164 9.54 10.36 6.41
CA ARG A 164 10.97 10.07 6.40
C ARG A 164 11.59 10.39 7.76
N ASN A 165 12.35 9.46 8.32
CA ASN A 165 13.01 9.62 9.62
C ASN A 165 14.53 9.36 9.54
N ARG A 166 15.24 9.58 10.67
CA ARG A 166 16.69 9.42 10.74
C ARG A 166 17.16 7.98 10.48
N ALA A 167 16.37 6.99 10.90
CA ALA A 167 16.75 5.58 10.70
C ALA A 167 16.83 5.21 9.21
N VAL A 168 15.92 5.73 8.39
CA VAL A 168 15.99 5.60 6.92
C VAL A 168 17.26 6.25 6.37
N GLY A 169 17.67 7.43 6.87
CA GLY A 169 18.92 8.07 6.47
C GLY A 169 20.18 7.23 6.77
N ASN A 170 20.20 6.57 7.93
CA ASN A 170 21.30 5.66 8.29
C ASN A 170 21.35 4.45 7.36
N LEU A 171 20.21 3.84 7.03
CA LEU A 171 20.09 2.73 6.09
C LEU A 171 20.63 3.13 4.69
N VAL A 172 20.23 4.30 4.18
CA VAL A 172 20.70 4.85 2.91
C VAL A 172 22.23 4.94 2.88
N SER A 173 22.82 5.46 3.97
CA SER A 173 24.28 5.59 4.08
C SER A 173 24.99 4.24 4.12
N GLN A 174 24.44 3.25 4.83
CA GLN A 174 25.02 1.90 4.94
C GLN A 174 24.95 1.12 3.62
N LEU A 175 23.85 1.27 2.87
CA LEU A 175 23.68 0.63 1.56
C LEU A 175 24.41 1.36 0.42
N GLY A 176 24.90 2.59 0.66
CA GLY A 176 25.56 3.42 -0.36
C GLY A 176 24.59 3.94 -1.43
N ILE A 177 23.29 4.02 -1.13
CA ILE A 177 22.28 4.47 -2.08
C ILE A 177 22.46 5.96 -2.37
N SER A 178 22.52 6.32 -3.66
CA SER A 178 22.67 7.71 -4.13
C SER A 178 21.41 8.25 -4.84
N GLN A 179 20.49 7.39 -5.23
CA GLN A 179 19.26 7.75 -5.93
C GLN A 179 18.06 7.65 -4.99
N GLU A 180 17.54 8.80 -4.58
CA GLU A 180 16.37 8.90 -3.70
C GLU A 180 15.28 9.75 -4.35
N THR A 181 14.04 9.29 -4.32
CA THR A 181 12.86 10.06 -4.70
C THR A 181 11.82 10.00 -3.59
N THR A 182 10.94 11.00 -3.53
CA THR A 182 9.85 11.05 -2.55
C THR A 182 8.53 10.75 -3.21
N CYS A 183 7.65 10.02 -2.51
CA CYS A 183 6.27 9.79 -2.92
C CYS A 183 5.38 9.64 -1.68
N GLY A 184 4.16 10.16 -1.75
CA GLY A 184 3.10 9.84 -0.79
C GLY A 184 2.63 8.40 -0.96
N SER A 185 1.58 7.99 -0.26
CA SER A 185 0.92 6.68 -0.41
C SER A 185 1.86 5.44 -0.38
N VAL A 186 1.55 4.44 0.40
CA VAL A 186 2.27 3.14 0.40
C VAL A 186 2.02 2.43 -0.93
N GLY A 187 0.77 2.47 -1.40
CA GLY A 187 0.38 1.86 -2.67
C GLY A 187 1.14 2.41 -3.86
N LEU A 188 1.28 3.73 -3.94
CA LEU A 188 2.02 4.36 -5.03
C LEU A 188 3.51 4.00 -5.00
N LYS A 189 4.13 3.89 -3.82
CA LYS A 189 5.51 3.45 -3.69
C LYS A 189 5.71 2.01 -4.16
N ALA A 190 4.80 1.10 -3.81
CA ALA A 190 4.81 -0.28 -4.33
C ALA A 190 4.60 -0.30 -5.85
N GLY A 191 3.71 0.54 -6.38
CA GLY A 191 3.50 0.73 -7.82
C GLY A 191 4.77 1.19 -8.54
N LEU A 192 5.51 2.17 -7.99
CA LEU A 192 6.79 2.64 -8.57
C LEU A 192 7.83 1.53 -8.62
N ILE A 193 7.88 0.63 -7.64
CA ILE A 193 8.78 -0.53 -7.66
C ILE A 193 8.35 -1.52 -8.75
N ALA A 194 7.06 -1.79 -8.88
CA ALA A 194 6.51 -2.67 -9.91
C ALA A 194 6.71 -2.11 -11.34
N GLU A 195 6.81 -0.78 -11.49
CA GLU A 195 7.13 -0.09 -12.75
C GLU A 195 8.64 0.04 -13.03
N GLN A 196 9.54 -0.45 -12.15
CA GLN A 196 11.01 -0.25 -12.21
C GLN A 196 11.46 1.22 -12.12
N LYS A 197 10.58 2.09 -11.64
CA LYS A 197 10.89 3.51 -11.36
C LYS A 197 11.60 3.68 -10.02
N ALA A 198 11.39 2.72 -9.12
CA ALA A 198 12.10 2.53 -7.87
C ALA A 198 12.44 1.04 -7.68
N ASP A 199 13.30 0.72 -6.71
CA ASP A 199 13.73 -0.64 -6.41
C ASP A 199 13.45 -1.01 -4.94
N LEU A 200 13.36 0.00 -4.07
CA LEU A 200 13.28 -0.17 -2.63
C LEU A 200 12.37 0.88 -1.99
N TYR A 201 11.54 0.44 -1.04
CA TYR A 201 10.83 1.25 -0.07
C TYR A 201 11.01 0.66 1.33
N VAL A 202 11.34 1.52 2.31
CA VAL A 202 11.48 1.12 3.70
C VAL A 202 10.70 2.10 4.59
N HIS A 203 9.87 1.55 5.50
CA HIS A 203 9.16 2.30 6.53
C HIS A 203 9.58 1.82 7.91
N ILE A 204 10.45 2.58 8.60
CA ILE A 204 10.96 2.24 9.93
C ILE A 204 10.14 2.97 10.98
N ALA A 205 8.89 2.55 11.16
CA ALA A 205 7.96 3.04 12.17
C ALA A 205 6.80 2.04 12.37
N ASP A 206 6.08 2.15 13.48
CA ASP A 206 4.90 1.35 13.84
C ASP A 206 3.56 2.04 13.47
N ARG A 207 3.59 2.97 12.50
CA ARG A 207 2.47 3.85 12.17
C ARG A 207 1.74 3.48 10.90
N SER A 208 1.79 2.22 10.49
CA SER A 208 0.98 1.70 9.39
C SER A 208 0.09 0.57 9.86
N SER A 209 -0.94 0.29 9.09
CA SER A 209 -1.95 -0.72 9.39
C SER A 209 -2.03 -1.78 8.29
N MET A 210 -2.81 -2.84 8.50
CA MET A 210 -2.94 -3.94 7.54
C MET A 210 -3.58 -3.49 6.22
N TRP A 211 -4.46 -2.48 6.23
CA TRP A 211 -5.05 -1.91 5.01
C TRP A 211 -4.04 -1.12 4.18
N ASP A 212 -2.99 -0.52 4.80
CA ASP A 212 -1.89 0.12 4.06
C ASP A 212 -1.01 -0.89 3.32
N ALA A 213 -1.03 -2.16 3.72
CA ALA A 213 -0.11 -3.18 3.23
C ALA A 213 -0.75 -4.18 2.26
N CYS A 214 -1.98 -4.67 2.51
CA CYS A 214 -2.55 -5.83 1.82
C CYS A 214 -2.63 -5.68 0.29
N GLY A 215 -3.20 -4.58 -0.19
CA GLY A 215 -3.29 -4.28 -1.63
C GLY A 215 -1.92 -4.09 -2.28
N PRO A 216 -1.06 -3.19 -1.74
CA PRO A 216 0.29 -2.97 -2.22
C PRO A 216 1.18 -4.22 -2.21
N GLU A 217 1.10 -5.06 -1.16
CA GLU A 217 1.82 -6.34 -1.07
C GLU A 217 1.42 -7.27 -2.21
N ALA A 218 0.11 -7.44 -2.44
CA ALA A 218 -0.38 -8.33 -3.50
C ALA A 218 0.08 -7.84 -4.89
N VAL A 219 -0.01 -6.54 -5.17
CA VAL A 219 0.46 -5.95 -6.44
C VAL A 219 1.97 -6.16 -6.62
N LEU A 220 2.78 -5.84 -5.60
CA LEU A 220 4.23 -5.97 -5.70
C LEU A 220 4.68 -7.42 -5.83
N LYS A 221 4.10 -8.34 -5.06
CA LYS A 221 4.39 -9.78 -5.17
C LYS A 221 3.98 -10.35 -6.53
N ALA A 222 2.84 -9.93 -7.07
CA ALA A 222 2.40 -10.31 -8.40
C ALA A 222 3.35 -9.81 -9.51
N ALA A 223 4.02 -8.66 -9.27
CA ALA A 223 5.08 -8.13 -10.15
C ALA A 223 6.45 -8.79 -9.93
N GLY A 224 6.57 -9.79 -9.03
CA GLY A 224 7.81 -10.50 -8.73
C GLY A 224 8.69 -9.87 -7.65
N GLY A 225 8.19 -8.87 -6.91
CA GLY A 225 8.89 -8.25 -5.79
C GLY A 225 8.72 -8.97 -4.47
N ARG A 226 9.31 -8.41 -3.42
CA ARG A 226 9.22 -8.86 -2.03
C ARG A 226 8.57 -7.77 -1.18
N PHE A 227 7.71 -8.20 -0.26
CA PHE A 227 7.06 -7.32 0.71
C PHE A 227 6.98 -8.05 2.05
N THR A 228 7.66 -7.54 3.08
CA THR A 228 7.76 -8.14 4.41
C THR A 228 7.79 -7.07 5.49
N ASP A 229 7.72 -7.48 6.76
CA ASP A 229 8.15 -6.63 7.85
C ASP A 229 9.70 -6.47 7.86
N LEU A 230 10.24 -5.60 8.71
CA LEU A 230 11.69 -5.36 8.83
C LEU A 230 12.44 -6.48 9.54
N ALA A 231 11.74 -7.41 10.18
CA ALA A 231 12.32 -8.66 10.68
C ALA A 231 12.40 -9.74 9.58
N GLY A 232 11.84 -9.49 8.39
CA GLY A 232 11.79 -10.42 7.26
C GLY A 232 10.62 -11.39 7.31
N ASN A 233 9.66 -11.20 8.21
CA ASN A 233 8.47 -12.04 8.26
C ASN A 233 7.44 -11.60 7.21
N PRO A 234 6.71 -12.53 6.58
CA PRO A 234 5.55 -12.20 5.76
C PRO A 234 4.44 -11.63 6.64
N TYR A 235 3.69 -10.67 6.11
CA TYR A 235 2.48 -10.20 6.78
C TYR A 235 1.43 -11.31 6.89
N ARG A 236 0.67 -11.26 7.99
CA ARG A 236 -0.44 -12.16 8.24
C ARG A 236 -1.70 -11.34 8.53
N TYR A 237 -2.64 -11.42 7.63
CA TYR A 237 -3.91 -10.70 7.64
C TYR A 237 -4.95 -11.47 8.45
N ILE A 238 -4.65 -11.68 9.74
CA ILE A 238 -5.46 -12.44 10.71
C ILE A 238 -5.42 -11.74 12.08
N GLY A 239 -6.38 -12.08 12.93
CA GLY A 239 -6.44 -11.52 14.30
C GLY A 239 -7.03 -10.11 14.33
N THR A 240 -7.07 -9.51 15.50
CA THR A 240 -7.70 -8.21 15.77
C THR A 240 -6.71 -7.03 15.82
N ASP A 241 -5.41 -7.31 15.88
CA ASP A 241 -4.39 -6.27 15.82
C ASP A 241 -4.13 -5.87 14.36
N MET A 242 -4.58 -4.69 13.99
CA MET A 242 -4.46 -4.18 12.62
C MET A 242 -3.16 -3.41 12.37
N ARG A 243 -2.25 -3.32 13.33
CA ARG A 243 -1.01 -2.54 13.19
C ARG A 243 0.12 -3.34 12.57
N ASN A 244 0.85 -2.73 11.65
CA ASN A 244 2.13 -3.21 11.12
C ASN A 244 3.27 -2.79 12.07
N ARG A 245 3.40 -3.47 13.20
CA ARG A 245 4.30 -3.07 14.30
C ARG A 245 5.78 -3.06 13.93
N ASN A 246 6.19 -3.93 13.01
CA ASN A 246 7.60 -4.11 12.62
C ASN A 246 7.97 -3.34 11.35
N GLY A 247 7.19 -2.33 10.96
CA GLY A 247 7.44 -1.52 9.77
C GLY A 247 7.31 -2.29 8.45
N ILE A 248 7.75 -1.70 7.33
CA ILE A 248 7.60 -2.25 5.98
C ILE A 248 8.95 -2.29 5.26
N LEU A 249 9.26 -3.41 4.63
CA LEU A 249 10.30 -3.57 3.60
C LEU A 249 9.65 -4.05 2.31
N ALA A 250 9.64 -3.20 1.28
CA ALA A 250 9.20 -3.52 -0.07
C ALA A 250 10.35 -3.34 -1.04
N CYS A 251 10.69 -4.37 -1.81
CA CYS A 251 11.92 -4.39 -2.61
C CYS A 251 11.73 -5.23 -3.88
N ASN A 252 12.53 -4.97 -4.91
CA ASN A 252 12.73 -5.93 -5.98
C ASN A 252 13.32 -7.23 -5.39
N ALA A 253 13.09 -8.36 -6.05
CA ALA A 253 13.51 -9.64 -5.50
C ALA A 253 15.05 -9.83 -5.53
N ALA A 254 15.74 -9.19 -6.47
CA ALA A 254 17.17 -9.39 -6.70
C ALA A 254 18.05 -8.81 -5.58
N ALA A 255 17.63 -7.68 -4.97
CA ALA A 255 18.39 -7.02 -3.92
C ALA A 255 17.91 -7.39 -2.50
N TYR A 256 16.79 -8.11 -2.35
CA TYR A 256 16.14 -8.31 -1.06
C TYR A 256 17.04 -8.91 0.01
N ASP A 257 17.80 -9.95 -0.33
CA ASP A 257 18.63 -10.67 0.64
C ASP A 257 19.84 -9.83 1.12
N GLU A 258 20.31 -8.87 0.32
CA GLU A 258 21.35 -7.92 0.70
C GLU A 258 20.79 -6.73 1.51
N VAL A 259 19.56 -6.31 1.21
CA VAL A 259 18.92 -5.17 1.89
C VAL A 259 18.35 -5.54 3.27
N LEU A 260 17.76 -6.74 3.40
CA LEU A 260 17.06 -7.15 4.62
C LEU A 260 17.94 -7.09 5.89
N PRO A 261 19.20 -7.56 5.90
CA PRO A 261 20.06 -7.47 7.09
C PRO A 261 20.27 -6.03 7.56
N VAL A 262 20.51 -5.10 6.61
CA VAL A 262 20.71 -3.67 6.91
C VAL A 262 19.43 -3.01 7.40
N ALA A 263 18.29 -3.32 6.78
CA ALA A 263 16.98 -2.82 7.19
C ALA A 263 16.61 -3.31 8.60
N ARG A 264 16.91 -4.57 8.91
CA ARG A 264 16.73 -5.17 10.25
C ARG A 264 17.59 -4.48 11.30
N GLU A 265 18.87 -4.25 11.01
CA GLU A 265 19.76 -3.53 11.92
C GLU A 265 19.28 -2.09 12.18
N ALA A 266 18.87 -1.37 11.13
CA ALA A 266 18.32 -0.03 11.26
C ALA A 266 17.03 0.01 12.10
N ALA A 267 16.17 -1.02 11.97
CA ALA A 267 14.95 -1.16 12.75
C ALA A 267 15.24 -1.46 14.23
N ARG A 268 16.25 -2.31 14.53
CA ARG A 268 16.73 -2.56 15.89
C ARG A 268 17.31 -1.30 16.53
N ALA A 269 18.16 -0.59 15.82
CA ALA A 269 18.74 0.67 16.29
C ALA A 269 17.68 1.76 16.55
N ALA A 270 16.53 1.67 15.89
CA ALA A 270 15.37 2.53 16.12
C ALA A 270 14.44 2.04 17.25
N GLY A 271 14.70 0.86 17.85
CA GLY A 271 13.88 0.24 18.89
C GLY A 271 12.51 -0.26 18.37
N LEU A 272 12.40 -0.54 17.08
CA LEU A 272 11.15 -1.00 16.45
C LEU A 272 10.98 -2.52 16.53
N ILE A 273 12.08 -3.26 16.45
CA ILE A 273 12.15 -4.73 16.57
C ILE A 273 13.26 -5.14 17.52
N ASP A 274 13.21 -6.37 18.05
CA ASP A 274 14.21 -6.97 18.94
C ASP A 274 15.52 -7.37 18.23
#